data_b6b6dec0eb36058faeb0f2051b0237ea
#
_entry.id   b6b6dec0eb36058faeb0f2051b0237ea
#
_cell.length_a   1.000
_cell.length_b   1.000
_cell.length_c   1.000
_cell.angle_alpha   90.00
_cell.angle_beta   90.00
_cell.angle_gamma   90.00
#
_symmetry.space_group_name_H-M   'P 1'
#
loop_
_entity.id
_entity.type
_entity.pdbx_description
1 polymer ?
#
loop_
_entity_poly.entity_id
_entity_poly.type
_entity_poly.pdbx_seq_one_letter_code
_entity_poly.pdbx_strand_id
1 'polypeptide(L)'
;MQRSFGDAVRIEAAPDKTEILADGSDLVYIEISAFDKDGTFCANANNRVNVSVEGAARLMGLDNGDSTDYDQYKGTSRRLFSGKMLAVIGVADKTGEIKVTLTSKGLPDCVVTLDAVEAEYDSGTSSLENVGFAPTECGRTDEIPVRKIELYTDTFTLDKDNPEITVKYKALPANSDYAEDIEFRVTNEKGITSNLAECEVTADSIKVKAKGDGSFWLHAMCKNGTERYHIISMLKFTAEGLGNALTDPYQFVIGGLFTRASDNVSSGMKKGVGFAMGKVTSWAAYDNLDFGSSGSDTVTVQIWANTLDPVKISFYDGIPEEGGKPLGRFTYHKEPEWMIFKPETFKLSRKLKGIETLCILTEDGFQVGGFNFEKVSREFAVNNAADADNIYGDKFTRGEKCVTEIGNNVMLDFGEFDFSEKQPSRLVISGKSPLALNSIH
;
A
#
# COMPACT_ATOMS: atom_id res chain seq x y z
N MET A 1 35.80 7.27 13.62
CA MET A 1 34.90 6.39 14.39
C MET A 1 33.48 6.87 14.09
N GLN A 2 32.63 6.07 13.47
CA GLN A 2 31.22 6.42 13.29
C GLN A 2 30.49 6.16 14.62
N ARG A 3 29.76 7.17 15.10
CA ARG A 3 28.85 7.04 16.26
C ARG A 3 27.42 7.03 15.79
N SER A 4 26.58 6.20 16.39
CA SER A 4 25.13 6.29 16.23
C SER A 4 24.62 7.51 16.98
N PHE A 5 23.65 8.20 16.41
CA PHE A 5 22.97 9.34 17.05
C PHE A 5 21.66 8.91 17.72
N GLY A 6 21.24 9.68 18.71
CA GLY A 6 19.94 9.56 19.38
C GLY A 6 18.86 10.43 18.76
N ASP A 7 17.80 10.69 19.53
CA ASP A 7 16.78 11.68 19.18
C ASP A 7 17.37 13.10 19.28
N ALA A 8 16.93 14.00 18.41
CA ALA A 8 17.31 15.39 18.46
C ALA A 8 16.85 16.02 19.78
N VAL A 9 17.76 16.76 20.44
CA VAL A 9 17.49 17.53 21.66
C VAL A 9 17.67 19.01 21.49
N ARG A 10 18.28 19.45 20.38
CA ARG A 10 18.41 20.84 19.98
C ARG A 10 18.55 20.99 18.46
N ILE A 11 18.25 22.18 17.99
CA ILE A 11 18.59 22.66 16.66
C ILE A 11 19.67 23.74 16.79
N GLU A 12 20.54 23.80 15.79
CA GLU A 12 21.56 24.85 15.66
C GLU A 12 21.40 25.56 14.31
N ALA A 13 21.70 26.83 14.28
CA ALA A 13 21.59 27.67 13.09
C ALA A 13 22.95 28.27 12.76
N ALA A 14 23.39 28.14 11.52
CA ALA A 14 24.65 28.66 11.01
C ALA A 14 24.35 29.58 9.82
N PRO A 15 24.32 30.90 10.01
CA PRO A 15 24.22 31.84 8.94
C PRO A 15 25.54 31.90 8.13
N ASP A 16 25.46 32.07 6.82
CA ASP A 16 26.62 32.22 5.94
C ASP A 16 27.35 33.58 6.16
N LYS A 17 26.64 34.57 6.68
CA LYS A 17 27.16 35.89 7.11
C LYS A 17 26.27 36.46 8.20
N THR A 18 26.83 37.39 8.98
CA THR A 18 26.11 38.04 10.08
C THR A 18 25.75 39.50 9.79
N GLU A 19 26.42 40.10 8.80
CA GLU A 19 26.10 41.45 8.28
C GLU A 19 25.50 41.33 6.88
N ILE A 20 24.47 42.13 6.61
CA ILE A 20 23.70 42.09 5.38
C ILE A 20 23.45 43.53 4.92
N LEU A 21 23.67 43.83 3.63
CA LEU A 21 23.49 45.16 3.11
C LEU A 21 22.04 45.55 2.98
N ALA A 22 21.64 46.66 3.56
CA ALA A 22 20.26 47.16 3.49
C ALA A 22 19.97 47.84 2.11
N ASP A 23 20.18 47.07 1.05
CA ASP A 23 20.00 47.49 -0.35
C ASP A 23 18.72 46.97 -0.98
N GLY A 24 17.83 46.29 -0.19
CA GLY A 24 16.56 45.73 -0.65
C GLY A 24 16.67 44.45 -1.48
N SER A 25 17.91 43.92 -1.68
CA SER A 25 18.14 42.70 -2.50
C SER A 25 19.04 41.67 -1.85
N ASP A 26 19.85 42.03 -0.88
CA ASP A 26 20.84 41.12 -0.26
C ASP A 26 20.16 40.04 0.58
N LEU A 27 20.76 38.86 0.63
CA LEU A 27 20.24 37.66 1.26
C LEU A 27 21.22 37.05 2.24
N VAL A 28 20.72 36.44 3.32
CA VAL A 28 21.44 35.53 4.20
C VAL A 28 20.86 34.13 4.10
N TYR A 29 21.70 33.13 4.04
CA TYR A 29 21.39 31.73 4.04
C TYR A 29 21.74 31.13 5.40
N ILE A 30 20.69 30.65 6.13
CA ILE A 30 20.88 30.04 7.44
C ILE A 30 20.69 28.54 7.32
N GLU A 31 21.78 27.77 7.45
CA GLU A 31 21.70 26.32 7.58
C GLU A 31 21.22 25.97 8.99
N ILE A 32 20.17 25.16 9.07
CA ILE A 32 19.57 24.67 10.32
C ILE A 32 19.84 23.18 10.40
N SER A 33 20.40 22.71 11.53
CA SER A 33 20.79 21.32 11.73
C SER A 33 20.35 20.82 13.11
N ALA A 34 20.00 19.53 13.21
CA ALA A 34 19.57 18.89 14.45
C ALA A 34 20.67 18.05 15.09
N PHE A 35 20.78 18.11 16.42
CA PHE A 35 21.79 17.40 17.20
C PHE A 35 21.19 16.69 18.39
N ASP A 36 21.78 15.53 18.75
CA ASP A 36 21.42 14.76 19.93
C ASP A 36 22.08 15.31 21.22
N LYS A 37 21.83 14.63 22.33
CA LYS A 37 22.34 15.00 23.66
C LYS A 37 23.89 14.97 23.74
N ASP A 38 24.54 14.19 22.90
CA ASP A 38 25.98 14.03 22.84
C ASP A 38 26.64 14.96 21.81
N GLY A 39 25.87 15.83 21.18
CA GLY A 39 26.32 16.74 20.12
C GLY A 39 26.55 16.05 18.78
N THR A 40 25.99 14.84 18.60
CA THR A 40 26.09 14.14 17.33
C THR A 40 24.96 14.60 16.39
N PHE A 41 25.33 14.88 15.16
CA PHE A 41 24.36 15.25 14.13
C PHE A 41 23.34 14.14 13.88
N CYS A 42 22.06 14.48 13.91
CA CYS A 42 20.96 13.56 13.76
C CYS A 42 20.55 13.42 12.28
N ALA A 43 21.24 12.57 11.53
CA ALA A 43 21.08 12.43 10.07
C ALA A 43 19.71 11.94 9.59
N ASN A 44 18.79 11.60 10.46
CA ASN A 44 17.39 11.26 10.12
C ASN A 44 16.36 12.07 10.90
N ALA A 45 16.79 13.19 11.52
CA ALA A 45 15.84 14.09 12.16
C ALA A 45 14.93 14.73 11.09
N ASN A 46 13.64 14.75 11.40
CA ASN A 46 12.60 15.32 10.56
C ASN A 46 11.69 16.26 11.36
N ASN A 47 12.21 16.81 12.45
CA ASN A 47 11.48 17.77 13.30
C ASN A 47 10.96 18.92 12.44
N ARG A 48 9.73 19.37 12.72
CA ARG A 48 9.21 20.59 12.12
C ARG A 48 9.80 21.81 12.81
N VAL A 49 10.35 22.70 12.02
CA VAL A 49 10.93 23.96 12.51
C VAL A 49 10.09 25.12 12.00
N ASN A 50 9.64 25.98 12.91
CA ASN A 50 9.03 27.26 12.60
C ASN A 50 10.10 28.33 12.64
N VAL A 51 10.05 29.26 11.69
CA VAL A 51 10.99 30.35 11.53
C VAL A 51 10.22 31.68 11.60
N SER A 52 10.58 32.54 12.55
CA SER A 52 10.10 33.92 12.63
C SER A 52 11.26 34.88 12.48
N VAL A 53 11.02 36.01 11.80
CA VAL A 53 12.00 37.05 11.54
C VAL A 53 11.41 38.37 12.00
N GLU A 54 12.16 39.09 12.85
CA GLU A 54 11.82 40.41 13.36
C GLU A 54 12.92 41.41 12.99
N GLY A 55 12.57 42.69 12.85
CA GLY A 55 13.52 43.78 12.58
C GLY A 55 13.60 44.17 11.11
N ALA A 56 14.81 44.37 10.61
CA ALA A 56 15.08 44.98 9.29
C ALA A 56 15.07 43.96 8.12
N ALA A 57 14.45 42.80 8.29
CA ALA A 57 14.41 41.72 7.28
C ALA A 57 13.12 40.91 7.34
N ARG A 58 12.98 40.01 6.39
CA ARG A 58 11.86 39.04 6.35
C ARG A 58 12.35 37.64 5.96
N LEU A 59 11.50 36.64 6.24
CA LEU A 59 11.69 35.30 5.71
C LEU A 59 11.30 35.27 4.23
N MET A 60 12.23 34.92 3.35
CA MET A 60 12.02 34.77 1.91
C MET A 60 11.48 33.39 1.56
N GLY A 61 11.95 32.35 2.29
CA GLY A 61 11.51 30.98 2.08
C GLY A 61 12.29 29.98 2.88
N LEU A 62 11.80 28.75 2.87
CA LEU A 62 12.38 27.57 3.50
C LEU A 62 12.58 26.46 2.49
N ASP A 63 13.71 25.77 2.55
CA ASP A 63 13.99 24.59 1.73
C ASP A 63 14.68 23.52 2.60
N ASN A 64 14.39 22.24 2.36
CA ASN A 64 15.03 21.12 3.04
C ASN A 64 15.73 20.15 2.09
N GLY A 65 15.66 20.38 0.77
CA GLY A 65 16.24 19.53 -0.26
C GLY A 65 15.48 18.21 -0.53
N ASP A 66 14.33 18.01 0.09
CA ASP A 66 13.47 16.85 -0.17
C ASP A 66 12.58 17.09 -1.39
N SER A 67 12.89 16.42 -2.50
CA SER A 67 12.11 16.52 -3.75
C SER A 67 10.67 15.95 -3.61
N THR A 68 10.37 15.26 -2.52
CA THR A 68 9.05 14.66 -2.22
C THR A 68 8.22 15.47 -1.22
N ASP A 69 8.79 16.55 -0.66
CA ASP A 69 8.11 17.46 0.26
C ASP A 69 7.21 18.43 -0.51
N TYR A 70 5.93 18.50 -0.11
CA TYR A 70 4.92 19.38 -0.73
C TYR A 70 4.62 20.64 0.09
N ASP A 71 5.32 20.85 1.21
CA ASP A 71 5.25 22.12 1.93
C ASP A 71 5.71 23.26 1.02
N GLN A 72 5.01 24.38 1.08
CA GLN A 72 5.31 25.54 0.25
C GLN A 72 6.64 26.20 0.66
N TYR A 73 7.49 26.54 -0.31
CA TYR A 73 8.76 27.22 -0.03
C TYR A 73 8.59 28.55 0.71
N LYS A 74 7.48 29.26 0.47
CA LYS A 74 7.12 30.53 1.14
C LYS A 74 6.31 30.35 2.42
N GLY A 75 6.35 29.17 3.03
CA GLY A 75 5.81 28.93 4.37
C GLY A 75 6.74 29.46 5.45
N THR A 76 6.21 29.53 6.68
CA THR A 76 6.99 29.90 7.87
C THR A 76 7.44 28.67 8.67
N SER A 77 7.14 27.47 8.19
CA SER A 77 7.43 26.20 8.85
C SER A 77 7.73 25.13 7.82
N ARG A 78 8.74 24.31 8.10
CA ARG A 78 9.09 23.16 7.28
C ARG A 78 9.70 22.05 8.12
N ARG A 79 9.58 20.80 7.71
CA ARG A 79 10.29 19.67 8.34
C ARG A 79 11.76 19.66 7.92
N LEU A 80 12.63 19.25 8.83
CA LEU A 80 13.98 18.87 8.46
C LEU A 80 13.94 17.64 7.53
N PHE A 81 14.85 17.60 6.58
CA PHE A 81 15.14 16.42 5.77
C PHE A 81 16.59 16.02 5.98
N SER A 82 16.81 14.74 6.30
CA SER A 82 18.14 14.25 6.68
C SER A 82 18.84 15.11 7.75
N GLY A 83 18.03 15.62 8.72
CA GLY A 83 18.52 16.43 9.83
C GLY A 83 18.81 17.89 9.51
N LYS A 84 18.50 18.37 8.31
CA LYS A 84 18.84 19.72 7.85
C LYS A 84 17.69 20.44 7.16
N MET A 85 17.74 21.77 7.16
CA MET A 85 16.98 22.65 6.27
C MET A 85 17.72 23.99 6.11
N LEU A 86 17.27 24.78 5.14
CA LEU A 86 17.76 26.11 4.83
C LEU A 86 16.66 27.14 5.03
N ALA A 87 16.96 28.23 5.74
CA ALA A 87 16.15 29.43 5.76
C ALA A 87 16.84 30.54 4.98
N VAL A 88 16.08 31.20 4.10
CA VAL A 88 16.56 32.33 3.31
C VAL A 88 15.94 33.60 3.88
N ILE A 89 16.79 34.52 4.34
CA ILE A 89 16.41 35.80 4.94
C ILE A 89 16.77 36.90 3.96
N GLY A 90 15.83 37.78 3.63
CA GLY A 90 16.05 38.92 2.75
C GLY A 90 15.92 40.23 3.53
N VAL A 91 16.83 41.18 3.28
CA VAL A 91 16.71 42.50 3.89
C VAL A 91 15.65 43.35 3.26
N ALA A 92 15.21 44.32 4.04
CA ALA A 92 14.54 45.52 3.55
C ALA A 92 15.52 46.61 3.18
N ASP A 93 15.04 47.73 2.73
CA ASP A 93 15.80 49.00 2.53
C ASP A 93 16.01 49.74 3.87
N LYS A 94 16.21 49.00 4.98
CA LYS A 94 16.22 49.51 6.34
C LYS A 94 17.35 48.89 7.14
N THR A 95 18.18 49.70 7.74
CA THR A 95 19.22 49.25 8.67
C THR A 95 18.68 48.90 10.04
N GLY A 96 19.38 48.05 10.76
CA GLY A 96 19.09 47.69 12.13
C GLY A 96 19.24 46.17 12.43
N GLU A 97 19.01 45.82 13.68
CA GLU A 97 19.05 44.45 14.14
C GLU A 97 17.97 43.59 13.47
N ILE A 98 18.35 42.37 13.14
CA ILE A 98 17.49 41.31 12.63
C ILE A 98 17.56 40.15 13.60
N LYS A 99 16.41 39.75 14.15
CA LYS A 99 16.30 38.58 15.04
C LYS A 99 15.56 37.46 14.34
N VAL A 100 16.25 36.35 14.15
CA VAL A 100 15.69 35.10 13.59
C VAL A 100 15.48 34.11 14.73
N THR A 101 14.24 33.73 14.97
CA THR A 101 13.89 32.76 16.02
C THR A 101 13.39 31.47 15.38
N LEU A 102 14.00 30.36 15.75
CA LEU A 102 13.68 29.00 15.31
C LEU A 102 13.02 28.26 16.47
N THR A 103 11.82 27.76 16.28
CA THR A 103 11.13 26.96 17.29
C THR A 103 10.77 25.60 16.73
N SER A 104 10.83 24.56 17.59
CA SER A 104 10.44 23.20 17.23
C SER A 104 9.84 22.52 18.45
N LYS A 105 8.71 21.85 18.31
CA LYS A 105 8.03 21.19 19.41
C LYS A 105 8.97 20.22 20.14
N GLY A 106 9.06 20.39 21.44
CA GLY A 106 9.90 19.55 22.31
C GLY A 106 11.39 19.86 22.29
N LEU A 107 11.83 20.89 21.56
CA LEU A 107 13.22 21.36 21.53
C LEU A 107 13.32 22.79 22.08
N PRO A 108 14.47 23.20 22.63
CA PRO A 108 14.73 24.59 22.98
C PRO A 108 14.73 25.48 21.74
N ASP A 109 14.30 26.73 21.90
CA ASP A 109 14.38 27.73 20.85
C ASP A 109 15.83 28.04 20.52
N CYS A 110 16.09 28.30 19.23
CA CYS A 110 17.38 28.78 18.75
C CYS A 110 17.21 30.19 18.15
N VAL A 111 18.03 31.11 18.59
CA VAL A 111 17.97 32.50 18.17
C VAL A 111 19.28 32.90 17.48
N VAL A 112 19.15 33.54 16.31
CA VAL A 112 20.26 34.14 15.57
C VAL A 112 20.01 35.63 15.43
N THR A 113 21.03 36.43 15.75
CA THR A 113 20.99 37.87 15.54
C THR A 113 21.91 38.25 14.37
N LEU A 114 21.43 39.08 13.46
CA LEU A 114 22.11 39.59 12.31
C LEU A 114 21.98 41.11 12.29
N ASP A 115 22.84 41.81 11.58
CA ASP A 115 22.78 43.26 11.45
C ASP A 115 22.63 43.70 9.98
N ALA A 116 21.58 44.44 9.69
CA ALA A 116 21.41 45.14 8.42
C ALA A 116 22.16 46.46 8.47
N VAL A 117 23.22 46.53 7.67
CA VAL A 117 24.12 47.66 7.60
C VAL A 117 23.84 48.53 6.36
N GLU A 118 24.26 49.79 6.40
CA GLU A 118 24.04 50.74 5.32
C GLU A 118 24.70 50.28 4.01
N ALA A 119 23.99 50.39 2.92
CA ALA A 119 24.48 50.09 1.58
C ALA A 119 24.92 51.40 0.88
N GLU A 120 25.96 51.36 0.06
CA GLU A 120 26.42 52.49 -0.73
C GLU A 120 25.44 52.89 -1.84
N TYR A 121 24.59 51.97 -2.25
CA TYR A 121 23.57 52.18 -3.29
C TYR A 121 22.37 51.26 -3.04
N ASP A 122 21.20 51.69 -3.46
CA ASP A 122 19.98 50.91 -3.46
C ASP A 122 19.94 50.07 -4.76
N SER A 123 19.98 48.78 -4.65
CA SER A 123 19.91 47.83 -5.78
C SER A 123 18.56 47.15 -5.88
N GLY A 124 17.75 47.23 -4.83
CA GLY A 124 16.53 46.47 -4.70
C GLY A 124 15.28 47.26 -4.98
N THR A 125 14.27 46.57 -5.44
CA THR A 125 12.92 47.10 -5.68
C THR A 125 11.89 46.58 -4.68
N SER A 126 12.31 45.86 -3.67
CA SER A 126 11.34 45.18 -2.85
C SER A 126 11.06 45.93 -1.55
N SER A 127 9.92 46.63 -1.52
CA SER A 127 9.22 46.88 -0.28
C SER A 127 8.71 45.52 0.24
N LEU A 128 9.19 45.10 1.39
CA LEU A 128 9.04 43.73 1.80
C LEU A 128 7.90 43.57 2.81
N GLU A 129 6.65 43.54 2.34
CA GLU A 129 5.57 43.01 3.15
C GLU A 129 5.61 41.48 3.18
N ASN A 130 5.45 40.89 4.35
CA ASN A 130 5.29 39.45 4.49
C ASN A 130 4.03 39.01 3.74
N VAL A 131 4.21 38.20 2.71
CA VAL A 131 3.12 37.56 1.98
C VAL A 131 2.66 36.37 2.82
N GLY A 132 1.39 36.28 3.13
CA GLY A 132 0.75 35.42 4.10
C GLY A 132 1.20 33.96 4.14
N PHE A 133 0.76 33.28 5.18
CA PHE A 133 1.08 31.88 5.47
C PHE A 133 0.68 30.93 4.35
N ALA A 134 1.62 30.14 3.89
CA ALA A 134 1.32 28.95 3.10
C ALA A 134 0.99 27.77 4.05
N PRO A 135 -0.06 26.99 3.75
CA PRO A 135 -0.41 25.84 4.57
C PRO A 135 0.67 24.75 4.49
N THR A 136 0.81 24.01 5.58
CA THR A 136 1.66 22.80 5.62
C THR A 136 0.91 21.62 5.04
N GLU A 137 1.62 20.64 4.49
CA GLU A 137 1.05 19.41 3.92
C GLU A 137 0.25 18.62 4.97
N CYS A 138 0.75 18.53 6.18
CA CYS A 138 0.06 17.84 7.29
C CYS A 138 -0.98 18.72 8.02
N GLY A 139 -1.15 19.99 7.61
CA GLY A 139 -2.07 20.94 8.25
C GLY A 139 -1.63 21.40 9.65
N ARG A 140 -0.40 21.11 10.09
CA ARG A 140 0.11 21.41 11.44
C ARG A 140 1.47 22.08 11.39
N THR A 141 1.71 22.99 12.31
CA THR A 141 3.02 23.63 12.52
C THR A 141 3.60 23.32 13.90
N ASP A 142 2.83 22.64 14.74
CA ASP A 142 3.21 22.16 16.08
C ASP A 142 3.08 20.63 16.14
N GLU A 143 4.17 19.93 15.84
CA GLU A 143 4.21 18.48 15.71
C GLU A 143 5.59 17.88 16.00
N ILE A 144 5.58 16.61 16.40
CA ILE A 144 6.77 15.75 16.51
C ILE A 144 6.56 14.54 15.58
N PRO A 145 7.13 14.55 14.37
CA PRO A 145 7.00 13.44 13.43
C PRO A 145 7.75 12.17 13.89
N VAL A 146 7.28 10.99 13.48
CA VAL A 146 8.07 9.76 13.54
C VAL A 146 9.25 9.89 12.60
N ARG A 147 10.49 9.72 13.11
CA ARG A 147 11.72 9.74 12.30
C ARG A 147 12.24 8.34 11.98
N LYS A 148 11.83 7.33 12.76
CA LYS A 148 12.26 5.93 12.60
C LYS A 148 11.25 5.00 13.26
N ILE A 149 11.04 3.84 12.63
CA ILE A 149 10.33 2.72 13.24
C ILE A 149 11.35 1.59 13.40
N GLU A 150 11.53 1.09 14.61
CA GLU A 150 12.38 -0.07 14.90
C GLU A 150 11.49 -1.30 15.03
N LEU A 151 11.89 -2.40 14.39
CA LEU A 151 11.21 -3.69 14.44
C LEU A 151 12.16 -4.72 15.06
N TYR A 152 11.64 -5.55 15.97
CA TYR A 152 12.41 -6.53 16.71
C TYR A 152 11.72 -7.88 16.69
N THR A 153 12.49 -8.92 16.41
CA THR A 153 12.05 -10.32 16.47
C THR A 153 13.22 -11.25 16.77
N ASP A 154 12.92 -12.39 17.38
CA ASP A 154 13.94 -13.38 17.74
C ASP A 154 14.32 -14.32 16.57
N THR A 155 13.44 -14.45 15.57
CA THR A 155 13.68 -15.30 14.39
C THR A 155 13.08 -14.68 13.13
N PHE A 156 13.60 -15.07 11.98
CA PHE A 156 13.16 -14.63 10.65
C PHE A 156 12.66 -15.80 9.78
N THR A 157 12.61 -17.00 10.38
CA THR A 157 12.16 -18.22 9.71
C THR A 157 10.93 -18.77 10.39
N LEU A 158 9.96 -19.20 9.59
CA LEU A 158 8.74 -19.86 10.03
C LEU A 158 8.64 -21.22 9.37
N ASP A 159 7.98 -22.16 10.02
CA ASP A 159 7.75 -23.50 9.51
C ASP A 159 6.38 -24.02 9.96
N LYS A 160 6.06 -25.27 9.57
CA LYS A 160 4.78 -25.90 9.95
C LYS A 160 4.59 -26.07 11.45
N ASP A 161 5.68 -26.19 12.22
CA ASP A 161 5.63 -26.38 13.67
C ASP A 161 5.57 -25.04 14.40
N ASN A 162 6.11 -23.97 13.76
CA ASN A 162 6.11 -22.58 14.25
C ASN A 162 5.67 -21.62 13.13
N PRO A 163 4.38 -21.67 12.74
CA PRO A 163 3.88 -20.85 11.61
C PRO A 163 3.62 -19.38 11.99
N GLU A 164 3.73 -19.03 13.27
CA GLU A 164 3.45 -17.69 13.79
C GLU A 164 4.62 -17.13 14.59
N ILE A 165 4.86 -15.83 14.45
CA ILE A 165 5.88 -15.11 15.18
C ILE A 165 5.34 -13.76 15.67
N THR A 166 5.88 -13.29 16.81
CA THR A 166 5.59 -11.97 17.33
C THR A 166 6.73 -11.01 17.00
N VAL A 167 6.39 -9.89 16.37
CA VAL A 167 7.30 -8.77 16.07
C VAL A 167 6.94 -7.61 16.98
N LYS A 168 7.89 -7.15 17.78
CA LYS A 168 7.76 -5.91 18.56
C LYS A 168 8.19 -4.72 17.73
N TYR A 169 7.63 -3.55 18.01
CA TYR A 169 8.01 -2.32 17.34
C TYR A 169 8.16 -1.16 18.30
N LYS A 170 8.88 -0.13 17.86
CA LYS A 170 9.06 1.11 18.59
C LYS A 170 9.12 2.28 17.61
N ALA A 171 8.26 3.26 17.81
CA ALA A 171 8.37 4.55 17.13
C ALA A 171 9.41 5.43 17.83
N LEU A 172 10.19 6.16 17.05
CA LEU A 172 11.16 7.14 17.53
C LEU A 172 10.91 8.52 16.89
N PRO A 173 10.95 9.60 17.63
CA PRO A 173 11.06 9.62 19.12
C PRO A 173 9.79 9.06 19.79
N ALA A 174 9.93 8.60 21.02
CA ALA A 174 8.83 7.93 21.75
C ALA A 174 7.61 8.84 22.03
N ASN A 175 7.81 10.15 21.97
CA ASN A 175 6.76 11.17 22.14
C ASN A 175 6.24 11.71 20.80
N SER A 176 6.39 10.96 19.72
CA SER A 176 5.83 11.35 18.41
C SER A 176 4.32 11.48 18.47
N ASP A 177 3.79 12.50 17.77
CA ASP A 177 2.35 12.71 17.61
C ASP A 177 1.69 11.70 16.64
N TYR A 178 2.49 10.87 15.95
CA TYR A 178 2.04 9.95 14.91
C TYR A 178 2.42 8.48 15.18
N ALA A 179 2.78 8.17 16.43
CA ALA A 179 3.16 6.80 16.79
C ALA A 179 2.00 5.79 16.64
N GLU A 180 0.76 6.25 16.80
CA GLU A 180 -0.47 5.45 16.61
C GLU A 180 -0.89 5.33 15.14
N ASP A 181 -0.34 6.16 14.24
CA ASP A 181 -0.65 6.15 12.80
C ASP A 181 0.24 5.18 12.00
N ILE A 182 0.96 4.30 12.68
CA ILE A 182 1.82 3.32 12.02
C ILE A 182 0.96 2.19 11.44
N GLU A 183 1.03 2.03 10.13
CA GLU A 183 0.36 0.97 9.40
C GLU A 183 1.30 -0.21 9.19
N PHE A 184 0.77 -1.44 9.30
CA PHE A 184 1.52 -2.67 9.08
C PHE A 184 0.88 -3.48 7.96
N ARG A 185 1.71 -4.06 7.11
CA ARG A 185 1.24 -5.01 6.09
C ARG A 185 2.31 -6.00 5.67
N VAL A 186 1.87 -7.17 5.20
CA VAL A 186 2.74 -8.16 4.58
C VAL A 186 2.82 -7.90 3.08
N THR A 187 4.03 -7.91 2.54
CA THR A 187 4.29 -7.65 1.12
C THR A 187 5.27 -8.66 0.53
N ASN A 188 5.38 -8.67 -0.80
CA ASN A 188 6.49 -9.29 -1.50
C ASN A 188 7.70 -8.32 -1.57
N GLU A 189 8.78 -8.73 -2.22
CA GLU A 189 10.00 -7.93 -2.42
C GLU A 189 9.75 -6.56 -3.08
N LYS A 190 8.71 -6.46 -3.91
CA LYS A 190 8.35 -5.21 -4.62
C LYS A 190 7.40 -4.31 -3.83
N GLY A 191 7.09 -4.65 -2.58
CA GLY A 191 6.17 -3.90 -1.74
C GLY A 191 4.68 -4.10 -2.08
N ILE A 192 4.34 -5.09 -2.89
CA ILE A 192 2.96 -5.45 -3.21
C ILE A 192 2.43 -6.37 -2.10
N THR A 193 1.23 -6.11 -1.61
CA THR A 193 0.60 -6.93 -0.57
C THR A 193 0.58 -8.41 -0.97
N SER A 194 1.17 -9.28 -0.14
CA SER A 194 1.35 -10.70 -0.40
C SER A 194 0.36 -11.53 0.40
N ASN A 195 -0.05 -12.68 -0.15
CA ASN A 195 -0.87 -13.69 0.51
C ASN A 195 -0.07 -14.77 1.24
N LEU A 196 1.28 -14.72 1.18
CA LEU A 196 2.15 -15.70 1.85
C LEU A 196 2.09 -15.65 3.37
N ALA A 197 1.63 -14.54 3.92
CA ALA A 197 1.39 -14.39 5.35
C ALA A 197 0.32 -13.33 5.61
N GLU A 198 -0.18 -13.32 6.83
CA GLU A 198 -1.04 -12.28 7.37
C GLU A 198 -0.41 -11.66 8.61
N CYS A 199 -0.79 -10.43 8.95
CA CYS A 199 -0.37 -9.80 10.18
C CYS A 199 -1.56 -9.23 10.95
N GLU A 200 -1.53 -9.40 12.27
CA GLU A 200 -2.52 -8.86 13.20
C GLU A 200 -1.80 -7.93 14.18
N VAL A 201 -2.28 -6.69 14.26
CA VAL A 201 -1.73 -5.68 15.17
C VAL A 201 -2.38 -5.84 16.54
N THR A 202 -1.55 -5.97 17.56
CA THR A 202 -1.95 -5.95 18.98
C THR A 202 -1.50 -4.63 19.62
N ALA A 203 -1.76 -4.44 20.90
CA ALA A 203 -1.47 -3.17 21.58
C ALA A 203 0.03 -2.76 21.51
N ASP A 204 0.96 -3.72 21.49
CA ASP A 204 2.41 -3.48 21.61
C ASP A 204 3.25 -4.31 20.64
N SER A 205 2.61 -5.08 19.78
CA SER A 205 3.28 -6.03 18.87
C SER A 205 2.45 -6.36 17.66
N ILE A 206 3.07 -7.06 16.73
CA ILE A 206 2.43 -7.58 15.51
C ILE A 206 2.63 -9.08 15.51
N LYS A 207 1.55 -9.84 15.43
CA LYS A 207 1.58 -11.26 15.12
C LYS A 207 1.66 -11.44 13.63
N VAL A 208 2.63 -12.18 13.15
CA VAL A 208 2.82 -12.52 11.74
C VAL A 208 2.67 -14.02 11.59
N LYS A 209 1.70 -14.46 10.78
CA LYS A 209 1.40 -15.87 10.54
C LYS A 209 1.61 -16.21 9.08
N ALA A 210 2.52 -17.13 8.81
CA ALA A 210 2.76 -17.64 7.47
C ALA A 210 1.61 -18.56 7.01
N LYS A 211 1.25 -18.46 5.73
CA LYS A 211 0.20 -19.25 5.06
C LYS A 211 0.73 -20.17 3.97
N GLY A 212 1.98 -19.97 3.56
CA GLY A 212 2.61 -20.80 2.55
C GLY A 212 4.11 -20.56 2.47
N ASP A 213 4.78 -21.42 1.71
CA ASP A 213 6.22 -21.37 1.50
C ASP A 213 6.64 -20.15 0.69
N GLY A 214 7.76 -19.56 1.06
CA GLY A 214 8.36 -18.46 0.35
C GLY A 214 8.87 -17.33 1.25
N SER A 215 9.38 -16.26 0.61
CA SER A 215 9.84 -15.06 1.30
C SER A 215 8.81 -13.96 1.23
N PHE A 216 8.60 -13.29 2.34
CA PHE A 216 7.73 -12.12 2.46
C PHE A 216 8.34 -11.07 3.40
N TRP A 217 7.80 -9.86 3.38
CA TRP A 217 8.27 -8.74 4.19
C TRP A 217 7.13 -8.19 5.04
N LEU A 218 7.40 -7.96 6.31
CA LEU A 218 6.54 -7.12 7.14
C LEU A 218 7.01 -5.67 6.98
N HIS A 219 6.15 -4.83 6.45
CA HIS A 219 6.35 -3.39 6.37
C HIS A 219 5.64 -2.69 7.52
N ALA A 220 6.36 -1.80 8.20
CA ALA A 220 5.82 -0.81 9.12
C ALA A 220 5.99 0.57 8.48
N MET A 221 4.92 1.34 8.36
CA MET A 221 4.91 2.56 7.58
C MET A 221 4.15 3.68 8.30
N CYS A 222 4.67 4.89 8.26
CA CYS A 222 4.03 6.07 8.83
C CYS A 222 3.98 7.22 7.81
N LYS A 223 2.82 7.85 7.69
CA LYS A 223 2.60 9.01 6.83
C LYS A 223 2.90 10.34 7.50
N ASN A 224 3.09 10.33 8.82
CA ASN A 224 3.31 11.55 9.59
C ASN A 224 2.26 12.64 9.28
N GLY A 225 0.98 12.24 9.26
CA GLY A 225 -0.14 13.15 9.03
C GLY A 225 -0.32 13.65 7.60
N THR A 226 0.36 13.06 6.62
CA THR A 226 0.23 13.39 5.20
C THR A 226 -0.48 12.27 4.42
N GLU A 227 -0.59 12.42 3.10
CA GLU A 227 -1.18 11.39 2.23
C GLU A 227 -0.17 10.28 1.85
N ARG A 228 1.13 10.50 2.09
CA ARG A 228 2.19 9.59 1.65
C ARG A 228 2.99 9.03 2.82
N TYR A 229 3.58 7.85 2.60
CA TYR A 229 4.50 7.26 3.57
C TYR A 229 5.86 7.96 3.51
N HIS A 230 6.25 8.57 4.63
CA HIS A 230 7.56 9.21 4.80
C HIS A 230 8.55 8.31 5.52
N ILE A 231 8.07 7.45 6.41
CA ILE A 231 8.91 6.54 7.19
C ILE A 231 8.46 5.11 6.89
N ILE A 232 9.41 4.28 6.46
CA ILE A 232 9.21 2.86 6.17
C ILE A 232 10.30 2.06 6.86
N SER A 233 9.90 1.03 7.58
CA SER A 233 10.80 0.00 8.11
C SER A 233 10.29 -1.37 7.69
N MET A 234 11.20 -2.34 7.46
CA MET A 234 10.79 -3.65 7.00
C MET A 234 11.70 -4.75 7.55
N LEU A 235 11.09 -5.93 7.76
CA LEU A 235 11.79 -7.17 8.07
C LEU A 235 11.43 -8.22 7.03
N LYS A 236 12.45 -8.95 6.56
CA LYS A 236 12.28 -10.10 5.67
C LYS A 236 12.08 -11.36 6.50
N PHE A 237 11.10 -12.18 6.09
CA PHE A 237 10.85 -13.52 6.63
C PHE A 237 10.91 -14.57 5.53
N THR A 238 11.19 -15.81 5.93
CA THR A 238 11.11 -16.98 5.05
C THR A 238 10.28 -18.05 5.74
N ALA A 239 9.35 -18.64 5.01
CA ALA A 239 8.52 -19.76 5.49
C ALA A 239 8.77 -21.01 4.64
N GLU A 240 8.85 -22.19 5.30
CA GLU A 240 9.13 -23.45 4.65
C GLU A 240 8.28 -24.61 5.25
N GLY A 241 7.84 -25.54 4.41
CA GLY A 241 7.11 -26.74 4.83
C GLY A 241 5.62 -26.54 5.10
N LEU A 242 5.06 -25.37 4.73
CA LEU A 242 3.64 -25.06 4.81
C LEU A 242 2.89 -25.41 3.51
N GLY A 243 3.64 -25.62 2.42
CA GLY A 243 3.07 -25.80 1.08
C GLY A 243 2.67 -24.48 0.42
N ASN A 244 1.86 -24.56 -0.63
CA ASN A 244 1.45 -23.38 -1.39
C ASN A 244 0.41 -22.55 -0.63
N ALA A 245 0.61 -21.24 -0.57
CA ALA A 245 -0.43 -20.33 -0.09
C ALA A 245 -1.62 -20.30 -1.06
N LEU A 246 -2.82 -20.44 -0.53
CA LEU A 246 -4.05 -20.31 -1.31
C LEU A 246 -4.49 -18.83 -1.38
N THR A 247 -5.00 -18.44 -2.52
CA THR A 247 -5.56 -17.10 -2.76
C THR A 247 -7.08 -17.20 -2.89
N ASP A 248 -7.81 -16.41 -2.10
CA ASP A 248 -9.26 -16.27 -2.25
C ASP A 248 -9.57 -15.40 -3.48
N PRO A 249 -10.12 -15.97 -4.58
CA PRO A 249 -10.43 -15.24 -5.79
C PRO A 249 -11.67 -14.34 -5.67
N TYR A 250 -12.44 -14.47 -4.60
CA TYR A 250 -13.61 -13.63 -4.33
C TYR A 250 -13.21 -12.29 -3.70
N GLN A 251 -12.02 -12.22 -3.12
CA GLN A 251 -11.38 -10.96 -2.74
C GLN A 251 -10.62 -10.38 -3.93
N PHE A 252 -10.25 -9.09 -3.83
CA PHE A 252 -9.49 -8.45 -4.89
C PHE A 252 -8.06 -9.00 -4.97
N VAL A 253 -7.75 -9.71 -6.06
CA VAL A 253 -6.42 -10.23 -6.36
C VAL A 253 -5.64 -9.16 -7.12
N ILE A 254 -4.56 -8.68 -6.53
CA ILE A 254 -3.73 -7.63 -7.13
C ILE A 254 -3.03 -8.14 -8.38
N GLY A 255 -3.14 -7.42 -9.50
CA GLY A 255 -2.63 -7.84 -10.81
C GLY A 255 -1.13 -8.09 -10.84
N GLY A 256 -0.34 -7.42 -10.02
CA GLY A 256 1.11 -7.62 -9.93
C GLY A 256 1.55 -8.87 -9.15
N LEU A 257 0.62 -9.63 -8.55
CA LEU A 257 0.90 -10.86 -7.81
C LEU A 257 0.80 -12.12 -8.68
N PHE A 258 0.95 -11.99 -9.99
CA PHE A 258 1.03 -13.18 -10.83
C PHE A 258 2.18 -14.09 -10.37
N THR A 259 1.97 -15.40 -10.45
CA THR A 259 2.94 -16.42 -10.07
C THR A 259 3.89 -16.74 -11.21
N ARG A 260 3.37 -16.72 -12.45
CA ARG A 260 4.11 -16.95 -13.69
C ARG A 260 3.64 -15.99 -14.77
N ALA A 261 4.53 -15.62 -15.68
CA ALA A 261 4.19 -14.73 -16.79
C ALA A 261 5.14 -14.92 -17.96
N SER A 262 4.75 -14.45 -19.15
CA SER A 262 5.66 -14.32 -20.29
C SER A 262 6.74 -13.27 -20.03
N ASP A 263 7.89 -13.41 -20.70
CA ASP A 263 9.10 -12.58 -20.48
C ASP A 263 8.88 -11.07 -20.63
N ASN A 264 7.86 -10.68 -21.38
CA ASN A 264 7.53 -9.29 -21.66
C ASN A 264 6.52 -8.68 -20.66
N VAL A 265 6.12 -9.43 -19.62
CA VAL A 265 5.25 -8.96 -18.54
C VAL A 265 6.06 -8.61 -17.30
N SER A 266 5.78 -7.49 -16.69
CA SER A 266 6.39 -7.06 -15.44
C SER A 266 5.33 -6.62 -14.44
N SER A 267 5.61 -6.85 -13.14
CA SER A 267 4.82 -6.26 -12.08
C SER A 267 5.39 -4.89 -11.71
N GLY A 268 4.51 -3.98 -11.31
CA GLY A 268 4.86 -2.68 -10.78
C GLY A 268 3.89 -2.29 -9.68
N MET A 269 4.17 -1.16 -9.02
CA MET A 269 3.29 -0.60 -8.02
C MET A 269 2.98 0.85 -8.37
N LYS A 270 1.68 1.18 -8.44
CA LYS A 270 1.19 2.55 -8.58
C LYS A 270 0.12 2.81 -7.54
N LYS A 271 0.23 3.92 -6.80
CA LYS A 271 -0.69 4.29 -5.73
C LYS A 271 -0.94 3.15 -4.72
N GLY A 272 0.08 2.36 -4.43
CA GLY A 272 -0.01 1.22 -3.53
C GLY A 272 -0.67 -0.05 -4.11
N VAL A 273 -1.05 -0.05 -5.39
CA VAL A 273 -1.64 -1.20 -6.08
C VAL A 273 -0.65 -1.77 -7.08
N GLY A 274 -0.35 -3.08 -6.97
CA GLY A 274 0.47 -3.79 -7.94
C GLY A 274 -0.32 -4.08 -9.21
N PHE A 275 0.35 -4.07 -10.36
CA PHE A 275 -0.26 -4.39 -11.65
C PHE A 275 0.70 -5.14 -12.57
N ALA A 276 0.14 -5.94 -13.48
CA ALA A 276 0.89 -6.56 -14.57
C ALA A 276 0.82 -5.69 -15.83
N MET A 277 1.88 -5.66 -16.63
CA MET A 277 1.97 -4.95 -17.91
C MET A 277 2.41 -5.89 -19.01
N GLY A 278 1.69 -5.85 -20.12
CA GLY A 278 2.10 -6.50 -21.37
C GLY A 278 2.23 -5.46 -22.50
N LYS A 279 3.19 -5.65 -23.41
CA LYS A 279 3.40 -4.73 -24.54
C LYS A 279 2.90 -5.27 -25.88
N VAL A 280 2.98 -6.57 -26.05
CA VAL A 280 2.52 -7.33 -27.20
C VAL A 280 1.86 -8.60 -26.69
N THR A 281 1.65 -9.62 -27.52
CA THR A 281 1.14 -10.90 -27.02
C THR A 281 1.87 -11.35 -25.77
N SER A 282 1.14 -11.37 -24.67
CA SER A 282 1.68 -11.60 -23.33
C SER A 282 0.62 -12.22 -22.44
N TRP A 283 1.08 -12.94 -21.43
CA TRP A 283 0.19 -13.55 -20.45
C TRP A 283 0.75 -13.47 -19.04
N ALA A 284 -0.16 -13.47 -18.07
CA ALA A 284 0.12 -13.58 -16.63
C ALA A 284 -0.80 -14.64 -16.02
N ALA A 285 -0.24 -15.57 -15.27
CA ALA A 285 -0.95 -16.64 -14.61
C ALA A 285 -0.92 -16.48 -13.09
N TYR A 286 -2.05 -16.78 -12.47
CA TYR A 286 -2.31 -16.70 -11.04
C TYR A 286 -2.65 -18.11 -10.56
N ASP A 287 -1.68 -18.78 -9.95
CA ASP A 287 -1.82 -20.13 -9.42
C ASP A 287 -2.48 -20.13 -8.04
N ASN A 288 -2.98 -21.30 -7.63
CA ASN A 288 -3.50 -21.55 -6.29
C ASN A 288 -4.70 -20.65 -5.89
N LEU A 289 -5.55 -20.31 -6.86
CA LEU A 289 -6.84 -19.66 -6.60
C LEU A 289 -7.82 -20.69 -6.06
N ASP A 290 -8.28 -20.54 -4.82
CA ASP A 290 -9.23 -21.44 -4.19
C ASP A 290 -10.67 -20.95 -4.37
N PHE A 291 -11.33 -21.53 -5.36
CA PHE A 291 -12.75 -21.25 -5.65
C PHE A 291 -13.73 -22.01 -4.75
N GLY A 292 -13.22 -22.93 -3.93
CA GLY A 292 -14.08 -23.83 -3.17
C GLY A 292 -14.97 -24.70 -4.07
N SER A 293 -15.96 -25.32 -3.49
CA SER A 293 -16.87 -26.23 -4.20
C SER A 293 -17.88 -25.53 -5.10
N SER A 294 -18.32 -24.33 -4.72
CA SER A 294 -19.36 -23.56 -5.47
C SER A 294 -18.84 -23.03 -6.78
N GLY A 295 -17.62 -22.55 -6.80
CA GLY A 295 -16.95 -22.00 -7.96
C GLY A 295 -17.59 -20.71 -8.50
N SER A 296 -16.95 -20.13 -9.49
CA SER A 296 -17.48 -18.97 -10.22
C SER A 296 -17.04 -18.97 -11.68
N ASP A 297 -17.84 -18.33 -12.51
CA ASP A 297 -17.57 -18.12 -13.94
C ASP A 297 -17.69 -16.63 -14.32
N THR A 298 -17.81 -15.75 -13.35
CA THR A 298 -17.94 -14.32 -13.56
C THR A 298 -16.79 -13.62 -12.91
N VAL A 299 -15.93 -12.98 -13.71
CA VAL A 299 -14.72 -12.27 -13.26
C VAL A 299 -14.81 -10.81 -13.64
N THR A 300 -14.51 -9.92 -12.67
CA THR A 300 -14.34 -8.50 -12.91
C THR A 300 -12.85 -8.17 -12.87
N VAL A 301 -12.33 -7.60 -13.95
CA VAL A 301 -10.91 -7.23 -14.10
C VAL A 301 -10.77 -5.72 -14.18
N GLN A 302 -9.84 -5.16 -13.45
CA GLN A 302 -9.44 -3.77 -13.50
C GLN A 302 -8.42 -3.59 -14.64
N ILE A 303 -8.80 -2.93 -15.73
CA ILE A 303 -8.00 -2.81 -16.95
C ILE A 303 -7.70 -1.34 -17.22
N TRP A 304 -6.46 -1.06 -17.61
CA TRP A 304 -6.07 0.18 -18.26
C TRP A 304 -5.39 -0.09 -19.58
N ALA A 305 -6.01 0.33 -20.68
CA ALA A 305 -5.45 0.29 -22.02
C ALA A 305 -5.29 1.74 -22.51
N ASN A 306 -4.07 2.11 -22.91
CA ASN A 306 -3.78 3.46 -23.40
C ASN A 306 -3.99 3.55 -24.92
N THR A 307 -5.18 3.16 -25.38
CA THR A 307 -5.58 3.19 -26.78
C THR A 307 -7.09 3.38 -26.91
N LEU A 308 -7.51 4.02 -28.00
CA LEU A 308 -8.92 4.10 -28.40
C LEU A 308 -9.38 2.87 -29.22
N ASP A 309 -8.43 2.04 -29.64
CA ASP A 309 -8.75 0.82 -30.37
C ASP A 309 -9.20 -0.28 -29.40
N PRO A 310 -10.12 -1.16 -29.82
CA PRO A 310 -10.51 -2.32 -29.03
C PRO A 310 -9.33 -3.26 -28.80
N VAL A 311 -9.09 -3.67 -27.53
CA VAL A 311 -8.06 -4.65 -27.17
C VAL A 311 -8.66 -6.03 -26.92
N LYS A 312 -7.92 -7.08 -27.26
CA LYS A 312 -8.33 -8.47 -27.02
C LYS A 312 -7.79 -8.97 -25.70
N ILE A 313 -8.67 -9.58 -24.93
CA ILE A 313 -8.36 -10.26 -23.67
C ILE A 313 -8.89 -11.69 -23.72
N SER A 314 -8.06 -12.66 -23.38
CA SER A 314 -8.42 -14.07 -23.32
C SER A 314 -8.14 -14.63 -21.94
N PHE A 315 -9.01 -15.52 -21.48
CA PHE A 315 -8.85 -16.23 -20.22
C PHE A 315 -8.65 -17.72 -20.47
N TYR A 316 -7.76 -18.32 -19.70
CA TYR A 316 -7.47 -19.75 -19.74
C TYR A 316 -7.44 -20.34 -18.35
N ASP A 317 -7.80 -21.61 -18.26
CA ASP A 317 -7.57 -22.49 -17.13
C ASP A 317 -6.19 -23.14 -17.31
N GLY A 318 -5.20 -22.59 -16.63
CA GLY A 318 -3.80 -22.92 -16.85
C GLY A 318 -3.13 -22.12 -17.97
N ILE A 319 -1.83 -22.33 -18.16
CA ILE A 319 -1.04 -21.62 -19.18
C ILE A 319 -1.25 -22.28 -20.55
N PRO A 320 -1.55 -21.50 -21.60
CA PRO A 320 -1.83 -22.05 -22.93
C PRO A 320 -0.74 -22.96 -23.48
N GLU A 321 0.54 -22.59 -23.32
CA GLU A 321 1.68 -23.39 -23.78
C GLU A 321 1.86 -24.70 -23.00
N GLU A 322 1.29 -24.82 -21.82
CA GLU A 322 1.29 -26.01 -20.96
C GLU A 322 0.00 -26.85 -21.10
N GLY A 323 -0.87 -26.50 -22.06
CA GLY A 323 -2.13 -27.21 -22.30
C GLY A 323 -3.34 -26.60 -21.58
N GLY A 324 -3.22 -25.37 -21.11
CA GLY A 324 -4.32 -24.61 -20.52
C GLY A 324 -5.53 -24.51 -21.46
N LYS A 325 -6.74 -24.66 -20.92
CA LYS A 325 -7.98 -24.67 -21.69
C LYS A 325 -8.58 -23.28 -21.79
N PRO A 326 -9.08 -22.86 -22.96
CA PRO A 326 -9.68 -21.55 -23.12
C PRO A 326 -11.00 -21.45 -22.33
N LEU A 327 -11.14 -20.36 -21.58
CA LEU A 327 -12.34 -19.99 -20.82
C LEU A 327 -13.17 -18.91 -21.50
N GLY A 328 -12.55 -18.20 -22.45
CA GLY A 328 -13.21 -17.18 -23.26
C GLY A 328 -12.25 -16.17 -23.84
N ARG A 329 -12.68 -15.54 -24.93
CA ARG A 329 -11.99 -14.43 -25.57
C ARG A 329 -12.96 -13.28 -25.75
N PHE A 330 -12.57 -12.11 -25.27
CA PHE A 330 -13.42 -10.93 -25.16
C PHE A 330 -12.74 -9.71 -25.78
N THR A 331 -13.54 -8.67 -25.98
CA THR A 331 -13.05 -7.37 -26.44
C THR A 331 -13.32 -6.35 -25.34
N TYR A 332 -12.25 -5.68 -24.88
CA TYR A 332 -12.34 -4.53 -24.01
C TYR A 332 -12.24 -3.26 -24.87
N HIS A 333 -13.17 -2.32 -24.67
CA HIS A 333 -13.21 -1.05 -25.39
C HIS A 333 -13.83 0.03 -24.50
N LYS A 334 -13.04 0.60 -23.63
CA LYS A 334 -13.41 1.77 -22.82
C LYS A 334 -12.47 2.92 -23.11
N GLU A 335 -13.00 4.12 -23.17
CA GLU A 335 -12.21 5.33 -23.38
C GLU A 335 -11.07 5.40 -22.35
N PRO A 336 -9.80 5.58 -22.80
CA PRO A 336 -8.67 5.62 -21.90
C PRO A 336 -8.67 6.92 -21.07
N GLU A 337 -8.33 6.74 -19.81
CA GLU A 337 -8.03 7.83 -18.89
C GLU A 337 -6.68 7.53 -18.28
N TRP A 338 -5.77 8.53 -18.26
CA TRP A 338 -4.37 8.29 -17.92
C TRP A 338 -4.22 7.59 -16.57
N MET A 339 -3.73 6.36 -16.62
CA MET A 339 -3.48 5.51 -15.46
C MET A 339 -4.70 5.27 -14.53
N ILE A 340 -5.91 5.35 -15.05
CA ILE A 340 -7.13 4.94 -14.36
C ILE A 340 -7.52 3.55 -14.85
N PHE A 341 -7.53 2.60 -13.92
CA PHE A 341 -8.03 1.25 -14.19
C PHE A 341 -9.56 1.26 -14.14
N LYS A 342 -10.18 0.77 -15.22
CA LYS A 342 -11.65 0.68 -15.33
C LYS A 342 -12.09 -0.76 -15.19
N PRO A 343 -13.10 -1.06 -14.38
CA PRO A 343 -13.60 -2.43 -14.22
C PRO A 343 -14.33 -2.88 -15.47
N GLU A 344 -14.12 -4.15 -15.85
CA GLU A 344 -14.90 -4.86 -16.86
C GLU A 344 -15.21 -6.25 -16.37
N THR A 345 -16.46 -6.69 -16.56
CA THR A 345 -16.95 -8.01 -16.09
C THR A 345 -17.10 -8.95 -17.28
N PHE A 346 -16.52 -10.13 -17.14
CA PHE A 346 -16.52 -11.17 -18.15
C PHE A 346 -17.21 -12.44 -17.63
N LYS A 347 -18.01 -13.07 -18.47
CA LYS A 347 -18.62 -14.36 -18.20
C LYS A 347 -17.83 -15.45 -18.90
N LEU A 348 -17.19 -16.31 -18.13
CA LEU A 348 -16.38 -17.41 -18.63
C LEU A 348 -17.27 -18.56 -19.11
N SER A 349 -16.73 -19.43 -19.98
CA SER A 349 -17.46 -20.58 -20.56
C SER A 349 -17.78 -21.70 -19.56
N ARG A 350 -17.07 -21.77 -18.45
CA ARG A 350 -17.34 -22.69 -17.34
C ARG A 350 -17.03 -22.03 -15.98
N LYS A 351 -17.58 -22.60 -14.93
CA LYS A 351 -17.18 -22.29 -13.55
C LYS A 351 -15.79 -22.87 -13.26
N LEU A 352 -14.95 -22.08 -12.62
CA LEU A 352 -13.72 -22.55 -11.96
C LEU A 352 -14.12 -23.02 -10.56
N LYS A 353 -13.65 -24.20 -10.14
CA LYS A 353 -13.99 -24.84 -8.86
C LYS A 353 -12.75 -25.48 -8.25
N GLY A 354 -12.67 -25.52 -6.92
CA GLY A 354 -11.51 -26.01 -6.21
C GLY A 354 -10.31 -25.11 -6.39
N ILE A 355 -9.12 -25.68 -6.39
CA ILE A 355 -7.87 -24.93 -6.61
C ILE A 355 -7.55 -24.91 -8.10
N GLU A 356 -7.51 -23.73 -8.68
CA GLU A 356 -7.36 -23.51 -10.11
C GLU A 356 -6.27 -22.47 -10.41
N THR A 357 -5.81 -22.45 -11.65
CA THR A 357 -4.93 -21.42 -12.22
C THR A 357 -5.72 -20.58 -13.21
N LEU A 358 -5.78 -19.27 -12.99
CA LEU A 358 -6.31 -18.34 -13.99
C LEU A 358 -5.14 -17.73 -14.77
N CYS A 359 -5.14 -17.88 -16.09
CA CYS A 359 -4.22 -17.18 -16.98
C CYS A 359 -4.96 -16.12 -17.79
N ILE A 360 -4.48 -14.88 -17.73
CA ILE A 360 -4.97 -13.75 -18.53
C ILE A 360 -3.97 -13.50 -19.64
N LEU A 361 -4.43 -13.56 -20.89
CA LEU A 361 -3.62 -13.37 -22.09
C LEU A 361 -4.16 -12.21 -22.91
N THR A 362 -3.26 -11.40 -23.46
CA THR A 362 -3.57 -10.34 -24.41
C THR A 362 -2.70 -10.46 -25.65
N GLU A 363 -3.24 -10.07 -26.79
CA GLU A 363 -2.50 -9.87 -28.05
C GLU A 363 -2.10 -8.39 -28.23
N ASP A 364 -2.73 -7.53 -27.45
CA ASP A 364 -2.52 -6.08 -27.43
C ASP A 364 -1.91 -5.66 -26.08
N GLY A 365 -1.28 -4.49 -26.01
CA GLY A 365 -0.70 -4.00 -24.76
C GLY A 365 -1.77 -3.39 -23.84
N PHE A 366 -1.95 -3.94 -22.65
CA PHE A 366 -2.72 -3.32 -21.57
C PHE A 366 -2.16 -3.66 -20.17
N GLN A 367 -2.67 -3.00 -19.17
CA GLN A 367 -2.30 -3.25 -17.78
C GLN A 367 -3.48 -3.81 -17.00
N VAL A 368 -3.20 -4.78 -16.14
CA VAL A 368 -4.17 -5.37 -15.21
C VAL A 368 -3.87 -4.88 -13.82
N GLY A 369 -4.77 -4.08 -13.24
CA GLY A 369 -4.68 -3.62 -11.87
C GLY A 369 -4.99 -4.74 -10.86
N GLY A 370 -5.86 -5.65 -11.26
CA GLY A 370 -6.27 -6.80 -10.47
C GLY A 370 -7.62 -7.32 -10.93
N PHE A 371 -8.12 -8.31 -10.22
CA PHE A 371 -9.42 -8.92 -10.51
C PHE A 371 -10.05 -9.50 -9.25
N ASN A 372 -11.33 -9.75 -9.33
CA ASN A 372 -12.06 -10.58 -8.38
C ASN A 372 -13.18 -11.34 -9.09
N PHE A 373 -13.55 -12.49 -8.56
CA PHE A 373 -14.69 -13.25 -9.02
C PHE A 373 -15.94 -12.92 -8.23
N GLU A 374 -17.10 -13.07 -8.86
CA GLU A 374 -18.37 -12.95 -8.18
C GLU A 374 -18.60 -14.20 -7.29
N LYS A 375 -18.79 -13.98 -5.99
CA LYS A 375 -19.18 -15.07 -5.09
C LYS A 375 -20.67 -15.35 -5.26
N VAL A 376 -20.99 -16.52 -5.82
CA VAL A 376 -22.38 -16.94 -5.96
C VAL A 376 -22.87 -17.48 -4.63
N SER A 377 -23.85 -16.79 -4.03
CA SER A 377 -24.52 -17.26 -2.84
C SER A 377 -25.32 -18.53 -3.16
N ARG A 378 -25.11 -19.62 -2.40
CA ARG A 378 -25.81 -20.90 -2.55
C ARG A 378 -27.07 -20.98 -1.67
N GLU A 379 -27.14 -20.13 -0.66
CA GLU A 379 -28.09 -20.23 0.46
C GLU A 379 -29.54 -20.12 0.01
N PHE A 380 -29.80 -19.26 -0.96
CA PHE A 380 -31.16 -19.01 -1.50
C PHE A 380 -31.26 -19.30 -3.00
N ALA A 381 -30.27 -19.95 -3.59
CA ALA A 381 -30.23 -20.33 -4.99
C ALA A 381 -30.76 -21.75 -5.19
N VAL A 382 -31.07 -22.09 -6.44
CA VAL A 382 -31.34 -23.47 -6.83
C VAL A 382 -30.00 -24.20 -6.97
N ASN A 383 -29.69 -25.10 -6.05
CA ASN A 383 -28.55 -25.99 -6.10
C ASN A 383 -28.92 -27.29 -6.80
N ASN A 384 -28.25 -27.62 -7.90
CA ASN A 384 -28.48 -28.90 -8.56
C ASN A 384 -27.90 -30.05 -7.74
N ALA A 385 -28.51 -31.21 -7.76
CA ALA A 385 -28.01 -32.40 -7.05
C ALA A 385 -26.58 -32.79 -7.50
N ALA A 386 -26.26 -32.56 -8.79
CA ALA A 386 -24.93 -32.78 -9.33
C ALA A 386 -23.88 -31.77 -8.85
N ASP A 387 -24.27 -30.66 -8.25
CA ASP A 387 -23.36 -29.65 -7.69
C ASP A 387 -23.03 -29.94 -6.21
N ALA A 388 -23.46 -31.07 -5.65
CA ALA A 388 -23.05 -31.51 -4.32
C ALA A 388 -21.53 -31.62 -4.22
N ASP A 389 -20.95 -31.18 -3.10
CA ASP A 389 -19.52 -31.19 -2.86
C ASP A 389 -18.98 -32.61 -2.81
N ASN A 390 -19.71 -33.48 -2.11
CA ASN A 390 -19.45 -34.91 -2.06
C ASN A 390 -20.72 -35.72 -2.29
N ILE A 391 -20.57 -36.88 -2.89
CA ILE A 391 -21.65 -37.87 -3.03
C ILE A 391 -21.12 -39.20 -2.52
N TYR A 392 -21.74 -39.76 -1.55
CA TYR A 392 -21.39 -41.05 -0.94
C TYR A 392 -22.54 -42.04 -1.15
N GLY A 393 -22.24 -43.30 -1.20
CA GLY A 393 -23.23 -44.36 -1.26
C GLY A 393 -22.80 -45.53 -2.10
N ASP A 394 -23.71 -46.54 -2.14
CA ASP A 394 -23.48 -47.83 -2.80
C ASP A 394 -23.62 -47.76 -4.34
N LYS A 395 -24.52 -46.91 -4.83
CA LYS A 395 -24.78 -46.76 -6.27
C LYS A 395 -25.36 -45.40 -6.58
N PHE A 396 -24.77 -44.66 -7.49
CA PHE A 396 -25.29 -43.44 -8.08
C PHE A 396 -24.60 -43.11 -9.42
N THR A 397 -25.29 -42.32 -10.23
CA THR A 397 -24.70 -41.73 -11.44
C THR A 397 -24.84 -40.22 -11.37
N ARG A 398 -23.70 -39.51 -11.35
CA ARG A 398 -23.62 -38.04 -11.35
C ARG A 398 -23.76 -37.55 -12.78
N GLY A 399 -24.86 -36.88 -13.11
CA GLY A 399 -25.11 -36.24 -14.38
C GLY A 399 -24.68 -34.77 -14.38
N GLU A 400 -25.13 -34.01 -15.35
CA GLU A 400 -24.81 -32.58 -15.50
C GLU A 400 -25.50 -31.71 -14.41
N LYS A 401 -26.77 -31.98 -14.11
CA LYS A 401 -27.58 -31.23 -13.13
C LYS A 401 -28.26 -32.11 -12.08
N CYS A 402 -28.28 -33.39 -12.27
CA CYS A 402 -28.99 -34.33 -11.38
C CYS A 402 -28.11 -35.51 -11.05
N VAL A 403 -28.47 -36.21 -9.99
CA VAL A 403 -27.91 -37.51 -9.64
C VAL A 403 -29.01 -38.53 -9.93
N THR A 404 -28.67 -39.57 -10.66
CA THR A 404 -29.58 -40.62 -11.08
C THR A 404 -29.13 -42.00 -10.64
N GLU A 405 -29.91 -43.03 -10.88
CA GLU A 405 -29.66 -44.43 -10.48
C GLU A 405 -29.26 -44.56 -9.00
N ILE A 406 -29.92 -43.75 -8.18
CA ILE A 406 -29.63 -43.67 -6.74
C ILE A 406 -30.03 -44.97 -6.07
N GLY A 407 -29.04 -45.67 -5.47
CA GLY A 407 -29.25 -46.87 -4.65
C GLY A 407 -29.72 -46.54 -3.24
N ASN A 408 -29.52 -47.50 -2.33
CA ASN A 408 -29.77 -47.25 -0.92
C ASN A 408 -28.60 -46.49 -0.29
N ASN A 409 -28.89 -45.70 0.74
CA ASN A 409 -27.88 -44.98 1.53
C ASN A 409 -26.98 -44.05 0.72
N VAL A 410 -27.50 -43.40 -0.32
CA VAL A 410 -26.78 -42.33 -1.03
C VAL A 410 -26.98 -41.02 -0.30
N MET A 411 -25.85 -40.35 0.02
CA MET A 411 -25.80 -39.06 0.67
C MET A 411 -25.23 -38.03 -0.30
N LEU A 412 -25.90 -36.90 -0.41
CA LEU A 412 -25.46 -35.70 -1.14
C LEU A 412 -25.03 -34.66 -0.09
N ASP A 413 -23.79 -34.38 -0.04
CA ASP A 413 -23.18 -33.38 0.85
C ASP A 413 -22.94 -32.09 0.10
N PHE A 414 -23.58 -31.02 0.51
CA PHE A 414 -23.42 -29.67 -0.07
C PHE A 414 -22.55 -28.74 0.80
N GLY A 415 -21.88 -29.28 1.82
CA GLY A 415 -21.05 -28.49 2.73
C GLY A 415 -21.88 -27.53 3.59
N GLU A 416 -21.26 -26.43 3.97
CA GLU A 416 -21.87 -25.42 4.84
C GLU A 416 -22.60 -24.34 4.04
N PHE A 417 -23.71 -23.86 4.61
CA PHE A 417 -24.48 -22.71 4.12
C PHE A 417 -24.48 -21.65 5.22
N ASP A 418 -24.15 -20.43 4.86
CA ASP A 418 -24.18 -19.30 5.79
C ASP A 418 -25.54 -18.58 5.72
N PHE A 419 -26.36 -18.79 6.72
CA PHE A 419 -27.65 -18.12 6.86
C PHE A 419 -27.63 -16.96 7.85
N SER A 420 -26.46 -16.42 8.21
CA SER A 420 -26.29 -15.36 9.21
C SER A 420 -27.06 -14.08 8.87
N GLU A 421 -27.13 -13.71 7.58
CA GLU A 421 -27.83 -12.50 7.14
C GLU A 421 -29.34 -12.68 6.99
N LYS A 422 -29.78 -13.89 6.65
CA LYS A 422 -31.20 -14.18 6.43
C LYS A 422 -31.54 -15.62 6.76
N GLN A 423 -32.46 -15.82 7.68
CA GLN A 423 -32.90 -17.15 8.10
C GLN A 423 -33.79 -17.81 7.03
N PRO A 424 -33.54 -19.09 6.65
CA PRO A 424 -34.40 -19.82 5.74
C PRO A 424 -35.68 -20.24 6.44
N SER A 425 -36.80 -20.11 5.78
CA SER A 425 -38.09 -20.59 6.27
C SER A 425 -38.55 -21.89 5.61
N ARG A 426 -37.89 -22.27 4.50
CA ARG A 426 -38.32 -23.43 3.69
C ARG A 426 -37.16 -24.01 2.90
N LEU A 427 -37.01 -25.34 2.91
CA LEU A 427 -36.17 -26.11 1.98
C LEU A 427 -37.08 -26.81 0.96
N VAL A 428 -36.77 -26.72 -0.31
CA VAL A 428 -37.49 -27.40 -1.39
C VAL A 428 -36.54 -28.37 -2.08
N ILE A 429 -36.87 -29.65 -2.06
CA ILE A 429 -36.13 -30.70 -2.75
C ILE A 429 -37.00 -31.22 -3.90
N SER A 430 -36.44 -31.24 -5.11
CA SER A 430 -37.15 -31.75 -6.30
C SER A 430 -36.49 -33.04 -6.80
N GLY A 431 -37.30 -34.08 -6.95
CA GLY A 431 -36.84 -35.39 -7.41
C GLY A 431 -37.97 -36.24 -8.00
N LYS A 432 -37.60 -37.36 -8.63
CA LYS A 432 -38.51 -38.40 -9.09
C LYS A 432 -38.07 -39.73 -8.50
N SER A 433 -39.05 -40.49 -8.01
CA SER A 433 -38.83 -41.87 -7.60
C SER A 433 -39.78 -42.80 -8.36
N PRO A 434 -39.30 -43.95 -8.86
CA PRO A 434 -40.13 -44.98 -9.43
C PRO A 434 -40.85 -45.80 -8.36
N LEU A 435 -40.49 -45.64 -7.09
CA LEU A 435 -41.07 -46.37 -5.97
C LEU A 435 -42.16 -45.55 -5.28
N ALA A 436 -43.24 -46.21 -4.88
CA ALA A 436 -44.36 -45.57 -4.21
C ALA A 436 -44.05 -45.09 -2.77
N LEU A 437 -43.07 -45.68 -2.14
CA LEU A 437 -42.55 -45.29 -0.82
C LEU A 437 -41.04 -45.03 -0.91
N ASN A 438 -40.63 -43.81 -0.72
CA ASN A 438 -39.24 -43.37 -0.62
C ASN A 438 -39.14 -42.29 0.44
N SER A 439 -38.04 -42.28 1.17
CA SER A 439 -37.76 -41.25 2.18
C SER A 439 -36.47 -40.53 1.88
N ILE A 440 -36.43 -39.23 2.15
CA ILE A 440 -35.26 -38.37 2.20
C ILE A 440 -35.10 -37.97 3.67
N HIS A 441 -33.93 -38.19 4.21
CA HIS A 441 -33.59 -37.86 5.60
C HIS A 441 -32.57 -36.72 5.64
#